data_af99bd7312b1de20845ea85d7191c5db
#
_entry.id   af99bd7312b1de20845ea85d7191c5db
#
_cell.length_a   1.000
_cell.length_b   1.000
_cell.length_c   1.000
_cell.angle_alpha   90.00
_cell.angle_beta   90.00
_cell.angle_gamma   90.00
#
_symmetry.space_group_name_H-M   'P 1'
#
loop_
_entity.id
_entity.type
_entity.pdbx_description
1 polymer ?
#
loop_
_entity_poly.entity_id
_entity_poly.type
_entity_poly.pdbx_seq_one_letter_code
_entity_poly.pdbx_strand_id
1 'polypeptide(L)'
;MSHRQWDEVKYEVAVANRVLAETGLATGFRASLGHTSMRIPSDPDKFIVKGRGYAVDSLHSVRPEDMIVCDLNGDFVDGPVGSSQCFEVKMHSSIYQARPDVKSVTHVHPHFVVLCTTLRQRLRPMNQEGIALVKDELPVWPHVKTIQNDEEGKEVATLLGGGKVVLLRGHGATSTGDSCEDSVMTMLNLEEQAKMNYYALSAVGPDHDYIEDELILEMTDRTPILELPHFAKILPSGWRPRVGGVWQYYTRKVLNDPSAAPPINRPS
;
A
#
# COMPACT_ATOMS: atom_id res chain seq x y z
N MET A 1 -23.64 1.25 17.30
CA MET A 1 -23.11 1.06 15.92
C MET A 1 -22.39 -0.27 15.92
N SER A 2 -22.60 -1.10 14.94
CA SER A 2 -22.35 -2.52 15.10
C SER A 2 -20.88 -2.88 14.94
N HIS A 3 -20.35 -3.68 15.87
CA HIS A 3 -19.09 -4.43 15.79
C HIS A 3 -18.89 -5.08 14.40
N ARG A 4 -19.96 -5.44 13.71
CA ARG A 4 -19.97 -6.06 12.37
C ARG A 4 -19.23 -5.25 11.31
N GLN A 5 -19.31 -3.90 11.32
CA GLN A 5 -18.65 -3.08 10.31
C GLN A 5 -17.14 -2.97 10.55
N TRP A 6 -16.71 -3.01 11.81
CA TRP A 6 -15.28 -3.12 12.14
C TRP A 6 -14.72 -4.48 11.72
N ASP A 7 -15.50 -5.55 11.85
CA ASP A 7 -15.11 -6.90 11.43
C ASP A 7 -14.89 -7.00 9.93
N GLU A 8 -15.73 -6.32 9.11
CA GLU A 8 -15.52 -6.24 7.67
C GLU A 8 -14.21 -5.49 7.33
N VAL A 9 -13.93 -4.37 7.98
CA VAL A 9 -12.69 -3.61 7.77
C VAL A 9 -11.47 -4.40 8.27
N LYS A 10 -11.57 -5.07 9.43
CA LYS A 10 -10.51 -5.96 9.93
C LYS A 10 -10.18 -7.06 8.93
N TYR A 11 -11.21 -7.64 8.30
CA TYR A 11 -11.04 -8.64 7.26
C TYR A 11 -10.30 -8.07 6.04
N GLU A 12 -10.72 -6.93 5.50
CA GLU A 12 -10.09 -6.27 4.34
C GLU A 12 -8.61 -5.93 4.62
N VAL A 13 -8.31 -5.39 5.80
CA VAL A 13 -6.94 -5.07 6.23
C VAL A 13 -6.09 -6.33 6.38
N ALA A 14 -6.62 -7.41 6.96
CA ALA A 14 -5.90 -8.67 7.09
C ALA A 14 -5.59 -9.29 5.73
N VAL A 15 -6.55 -9.31 4.80
CA VAL A 15 -6.33 -9.76 3.41
C VAL A 15 -5.25 -8.93 2.73
N ALA A 16 -5.31 -7.60 2.85
CA ALA A 16 -4.32 -6.71 2.24
C ALA A 16 -2.90 -6.99 2.75
N ASN A 17 -2.73 -7.15 4.06
CA ASN A 17 -1.43 -7.49 4.63
C ASN A 17 -0.91 -8.86 4.13
N ARG A 18 -1.78 -9.86 3.98
CA ARG A 18 -1.38 -11.15 3.38
C ARG A 18 -0.99 -11.01 1.91
N VAL A 19 -1.67 -10.16 1.14
CA VAL A 19 -1.31 -9.89 -0.26
C VAL A 19 0.07 -9.25 -0.36
N LEU A 20 0.44 -8.34 0.57
CA LEU A 20 1.80 -7.79 0.63
C LEU A 20 2.87 -8.88 0.80
N ALA A 21 2.60 -9.88 1.64
CA ALA A 21 3.51 -11.02 1.81
C ALA A 21 3.54 -11.91 0.55
N GLU A 22 2.38 -12.25 0.00
CA GLU A 22 2.25 -13.10 -1.19
C GLU A 22 2.94 -12.52 -2.42
N THR A 23 2.91 -11.20 -2.58
CA THR A 23 3.51 -10.49 -3.71
C THR A 23 5.00 -10.17 -3.54
N GLY A 24 5.62 -10.61 -2.43
CA GLY A 24 7.04 -10.43 -2.17
C GLY A 24 7.43 -9.07 -1.56
N LEU A 25 6.47 -8.18 -1.32
CA LEU A 25 6.73 -6.86 -0.71
C LEU A 25 7.12 -6.97 0.77
N ALA A 26 6.69 -8.04 1.47
CA ALA A 26 6.99 -8.29 2.88
C ALA A 26 7.34 -9.77 3.12
N THR A 27 8.53 -10.19 2.70
CA THR A 27 9.00 -11.58 2.75
C THR A 27 10.40 -11.70 3.38
N GLY A 28 10.80 -12.92 3.71
CA GLY A 28 12.09 -13.21 4.31
C GLY A 28 12.25 -12.52 5.67
N PHE A 29 13.37 -11.85 5.90
CA PHE A 29 13.60 -11.10 7.14
C PHE A 29 12.62 -9.90 7.29
N ARG A 30 11.97 -9.48 6.20
CA ARG A 30 10.96 -8.42 6.16
C ARG A 30 9.54 -8.94 6.35
N ALA A 31 9.34 -10.21 6.71
CA ALA A 31 8.02 -10.82 6.83
C ALA A 31 7.09 -10.11 7.83
N SER A 32 7.64 -9.42 8.82
CA SER A 32 6.89 -8.61 9.79
C SER A 32 6.95 -7.10 9.51
N LEU A 33 7.74 -6.67 8.51
CA LEU A 33 7.97 -5.27 8.21
C LEU A 33 6.98 -4.78 7.17
N GLY A 34 6.14 -3.87 7.59
CA GLY A 34 5.10 -3.27 6.79
C GLY A 34 3.71 -3.54 7.34
N HIS A 35 2.78 -2.76 6.84
CA HIS A 35 1.38 -2.79 7.26
C HIS A 35 0.51 -1.99 6.29
N THR A 36 -0.67 -2.51 6.03
CA THR A 36 -1.77 -1.74 5.44
C THR A 36 -2.75 -1.37 6.55
N SER A 37 -3.30 -0.17 6.46
CA SER A 37 -4.41 0.28 7.29
C SER A 37 -5.59 0.72 6.43
N MET A 38 -6.76 0.81 7.05
CA MET A 38 -7.97 1.34 6.42
C MET A 38 -8.77 2.17 7.42
N ARG A 39 -9.17 3.39 6.98
CA ARG A 39 -10.11 4.24 7.70
C ARG A 39 -11.47 3.54 7.80
N ILE A 40 -12.11 3.61 8.96
CA ILE A 40 -13.42 2.99 9.17
C ILE A 40 -14.50 3.88 8.51
N PRO A 41 -15.24 3.38 7.50
CA PRO A 41 -16.20 4.22 6.78
C PRO A 41 -17.31 4.80 7.64
N SER A 42 -17.75 4.08 8.68
CA SER A 42 -18.80 4.54 9.63
C SER A 42 -18.27 5.35 10.79
N ASP A 43 -16.95 5.41 10.97
CA ASP A 43 -16.29 6.13 12.05
C ASP A 43 -14.95 6.68 11.53
N PRO A 44 -14.98 7.71 10.66
CA PRO A 44 -13.82 8.18 9.92
C PRO A 44 -12.72 8.80 10.79
N ASP A 45 -12.98 9.00 12.08
CA ASP A 45 -11.99 9.43 13.08
C ASP A 45 -11.18 8.26 13.62
N LYS A 46 -11.39 7.05 13.09
CA LYS A 46 -10.65 5.83 13.43
C LYS A 46 -10.19 5.08 12.20
N PHE A 47 -9.14 4.29 12.37
CA PHE A 47 -8.65 3.38 11.34
C PHE A 47 -8.24 2.04 11.96
N ILE A 48 -8.19 1.02 11.12
CA ILE A 48 -7.77 -0.33 11.49
C ILE A 48 -6.41 -0.61 10.85
N VAL A 49 -5.51 -1.21 11.63
CA VAL A 49 -4.18 -1.58 11.20
C VAL A 49 -3.74 -2.87 11.89
N LYS A 50 -2.73 -3.55 11.35
CA LYS A 50 -2.12 -4.71 11.99
C LYS A 50 -1.56 -4.33 13.36
N GLY A 51 -1.94 -5.09 14.39
CA GLY A 51 -1.34 -4.99 15.72
C GLY A 51 0.05 -5.66 15.80
N ARG A 52 0.68 -5.49 16.95
CA ARG A 52 1.93 -6.16 17.36
C ARG A 52 1.80 -6.75 18.76
N GLY A 53 2.79 -7.55 19.16
CA GLY A 53 2.80 -8.25 20.46
C GLY A 53 2.47 -9.73 20.35
N TYR A 54 2.43 -10.27 19.13
CA TYR A 54 2.13 -11.68 18.87
C TYR A 54 3.40 -12.53 18.91
N ALA A 55 3.25 -13.81 19.32
CA ALA A 55 4.35 -14.78 19.31
C ALA A 55 4.86 -15.06 17.88
N VAL A 56 3.98 -15.00 16.89
CA VAL A 56 4.31 -15.05 15.46
C VAL A 56 3.88 -13.73 14.83
N ASP A 57 4.85 -12.95 14.39
CA ASP A 57 4.61 -11.67 13.75
C ASP A 57 5.04 -11.73 12.28
N SER A 58 4.09 -12.04 11.41
CA SER A 58 4.30 -12.11 9.95
C SER A 58 3.03 -11.67 9.23
N LEU A 59 3.18 -10.85 8.18
CA LEU A 59 2.04 -10.43 7.36
C LEU A 59 1.32 -11.61 6.72
N HIS A 60 2.06 -12.67 6.39
CA HIS A 60 1.52 -13.88 5.78
C HIS A 60 0.51 -14.61 6.67
N SER A 61 0.66 -14.54 7.99
CA SER A 61 -0.15 -15.28 8.96
C SER A 61 -1.18 -14.43 9.72
N VAL A 62 -1.27 -13.12 9.45
CA VAL A 62 -2.22 -12.25 10.17
C VAL A 62 -3.67 -12.61 9.86
N ARG A 63 -4.53 -12.43 10.85
CA ARG A 63 -5.97 -12.70 10.82
C ARG A 63 -6.75 -11.44 11.16
N PRO A 64 -8.06 -11.39 10.86
CA PRO A 64 -8.90 -10.26 11.27
C PRO A 64 -8.83 -9.97 12.77
N GLU A 65 -8.70 -11.02 13.59
CA GLU A 65 -8.59 -10.93 15.05
C GLU A 65 -7.29 -10.26 15.51
N ASP A 66 -6.26 -10.24 14.68
CA ASP A 66 -4.97 -9.60 14.95
C ASP A 66 -4.97 -8.10 14.63
N MET A 67 -6.07 -7.58 14.07
CA MET A 67 -6.20 -6.17 13.72
C MET A 67 -6.64 -5.35 14.94
N ILE A 68 -6.00 -4.19 15.09
CA ILE A 68 -6.32 -3.22 16.13
C ILE A 68 -7.02 -2.01 15.54
N VAL A 69 -7.76 -1.30 16.37
CA VAL A 69 -8.38 0.01 16.06
C VAL A 69 -7.55 1.10 16.72
N CYS A 70 -7.19 2.11 15.93
CA CYS A 70 -6.56 3.33 16.41
C CYS A 70 -7.42 4.55 16.08
N ASP A 71 -7.32 5.59 16.89
CA ASP A 71 -7.85 6.91 16.56
C ASP A 71 -6.88 7.68 15.61
N LEU A 72 -7.28 8.88 15.20
CA LEU A 72 -6.44 9.71 14.32
C LEU A 72 -5.18 10.27 14.99
N ASN A 73 -5.02 10.14 16.31
CA ASN A 73 -3.75 10.43 16.98
C ASN A 73 -2.81 9.22 16.95
N GLY A 74 -3.29 8.07 16.47
CA GLY A 74 -2.57 6.80 16.49
C GLY A 74 -2.64 6.10 17.86
N ASP A 75 -3.55 6.55 18.75
CA ASP A 75 -3.73 5.93 20.04
C ASP A 75 -4.59 4.66 19.93
N PHE A 76 -4.24 3.64 20.70
CA PHE A 76 -4.95 2.37 20.72
C PHE A 76 -6.36 2.54 21.29
N VAL A 77 -7.37 2.08 20.56
CA VAL A 77 -8.79 2.13 20.95
C VAL A 77 -9.33 0.75 21.27
N ASP A 78 -9.04 -0.26 20.42
CA ASP A 78 -9.54 -1.62 20.57
C ASP A 78 -8.62 -2.63 19.89
N GLY A 79 -8.59 -3.85 20.40
CA GLY A 79 -7.82 -4.96 19.82
C GLY A 79 -7.58 -6.08 20.81
N PRO A 80 -6.85 -7.12 20.39
CA PRO A 80 -6.52 -8.27 21.25
C PRO A 80 -5.77 -7.86 22.51
N VAL A 81 -6.02 -8.56 23.61
CA VAL A 81 -5.31 -8.36 24.88
C VAL A 81 -3.81 -8.58 24.69
N GLY A 82 -3.00 -7.62 25.14
CA GLY A 82 -1.54 -7.65 25.00
C GLY A 82 -1.01 -7.18 23.64
N SER A 83 -1.88 -6.80 22.72
CA SER A 83 -1.45 -6.17 21.47
C SER A 83 -1.18 -4.66 21.64
N SER A 84 -0.38 -4.12 20.74
CA SER A 84 -0.08 -2.70 20.65
C SER A 84 -0.08 -2.24 19.18
N GLN A 85 0.10 -0.95 18.99
CA GLN A 85 0.21 -0.34 17.65
C GLN A 85 1.45 -0.85 16.90
N CYS A 86 1.40 -0.79 15.55
CA CYS A 86 2.61 -0.93 14.75
C CYS A 86 3.59 0.23 15.04
N PHE A 87 4.88 0.00 14.80
CA PHE A 87 5.93 0.98 15.15
C PHE A 87 5.75 2.34 14.48
N GLU A 88 5.14 2.37 13.29
CA GLU A 88 4.99 3.57 12.46
C GLU A 88 3.53 4.01 12.35
N VAL A 89 2.73 3.74 13.38
CA VAL A 89 1.32 4.17 13.45
C VAL A 89 1.18 5.68 13.26
N LYS A 90 2.18 6.47 13.71
CA LYS A 90 2.19 7.93 13.59
C LYS A 90 2.24 8.42 12.14
N MET A 91 2.85 7.65 11.23
CA MET A 91 2.79 7.94 9.81
C MET A 91 1.37 7.76 9.25
N HIS A 92 0.68 6.66 9.59
CA HIS A 92 -0.70 6.43 9.17
C HIS A 92 -1.64 7.52 9.71
N SER A 93 -1.58 7.79 11.01
CA SER A 93 -2.44 8.79 11.65
C SER A 93 -2.23 10.18 11.07
N SER A 94 -0.99 10.61 10.85
CA SER A 94 -0.68 11.92 10.26
C SER A 94 -1.17 12.05 8.82
N ILE A 95 -1.06 10.99 8.01
CA ILE A 95 -1.62 10.98 6.65
C ILE A 95 -3.14 11.07 6.70
N TYR A 96 -3.80 10.31 7.56
CA TYR A 96 -5.26 10.39 7.71
C TYR A 96 -5.74 11.75 8.21
N GLN A 97 -5.01 12.38 9.12
CA GLN A 97 -5.33 13.75 9.58
C GLN A 97 -5.21 14.78 8.44
N ALA A 98 -4.12 14.70 7.66
CA ALA A 98 -3.86 15.64 6.56
C ALA A 98 -4.75 15.39 5.34
N ARG A 99 -5.25 14.17 5.14
CA ARG A 99 -5.92 13.69 3.92
C ARG A 99 -7.23 12.97 4.26
N PRO A 100 -8.34 13.70 4.49
CA PRO A 100 -9.66 13.10 4.73
C PRO A 100 -10.20 12.26 3.57
N ASP A 101 -9.70 12.49 2.35
CA ASP A 101 -10.01 11.74 1.14
C ASP A 101 -9.35 10.36 1.11
N VAL A 102 -8.22 10.17 1.80
CA VAL A 102 -7.52 8.89 1.85
C VAL A 102 -8.26 7.89 2.73
N LYS A 103 -8.54 6.71 2.18
CA LYS A 103 -9.23 5.62 2.89
C LYS A 103 -8.31 4.48 3.29
N SER A 104 -7.18 4.30 2.60
CA SER A 104 -6.19 3.28 2.95
C SER A 104 -4.77 3.81 2.79
N VAL A 105 -3.89 3.37 3.69
CA VAL A 105 -2.46 3.67 3.69
C VAL A 105 -1.70 2.35 3.77
N THR A 106 -0.74 2.15 2.87
CA THR A 106 0.15 0.98 2.86
C THR A 106 1.59 1.43 3.00
N HIS A 107 2.30 0.88 3.97
CA HIS A 107 3.74 1.04 4.14
C HIS A 107 4.43 -0.31 4.11
N VAL A 108 5.48 -0.41 3.32
CA VAL A 108 6.38 -1.58 3.23
C VAL A 108 7.80 -1.14 2.86
N HIS A 109 8.73 -2.09 2.92
CA HIS A 109 10.14 -1.90 2.54
C HIS A 109 10.44 -2.60 1.20
N PRO A 110 9.90 -2.13 0.05
CA PRO A 110 10.09 -2.79 -1.24
C PRO A 110 11.57 -2.76 -1.64
N HIS A 111 12.08 -3.86 -2.15
CA HIS A 111 13.52 -4.05 -2.31
C HIS A 111 14.15 -3.05 -3.30
N PHE A 112 13.54 -2.90 -4.47
CA PHE A 112 14.07 -2.03 -5.51
C PHE A 112 13.81 -0.55 -5.21
N VAL A 113 12.71 -0.21 -4.57
CA VAL A 113 12.46 1.15 -4.08
C VAL A 113 13.54 1.56 -3.07
N VAL A 114 13.85 0.69 -2.09
CA VAL A 114 14.93 0.94 -1.12
C VAL A 114 16.26 1.14 -1.81
N LEU A 115 16.61 0.29 -2.79
CA LEU A 115 17.83 0.43 -3.58
C LEU A 115 17.88 1.77 -4.32
N CYS A 116 16.85 2.13 -5.08
CA CYS A 116 16.82 3.37 -5.84
C CYS A 116 16.94 4.60 -4.95
N THR A 117 16.24 4.63 -3.80
CA THR A 117 16.33 5.75 -2.86
C THR A 117 17.70 5.85 -2.19
N THR A 118 18.35 4.73 -1.87
CA THR A 118 19.72 4.68 -1.33
C THR A 118 20.73 5.18 -2.35
N LEU A 119 20.58 4.78 -3.61
CA LEU A 119 21.41 5.21 -4.72
C LEU A 119 21.10 6.65 -5.20
N ARG A 120 20.06 7.29 -4.61
CA ARG A 120 19.58 8.62 -5.01
C ARG A 120 19.16 8.69 -6.48
N GLN A 121 18.63 7.58 -6.99
CA GLN A 121 18.13 7.53 -8.36
C GLN A 121 16.68 7.97 -8.41
N ARG A 122 16.38 8.91 -9.30
CA ARG A 122 15.01 9.26 -9.64
C ARG A 122 14.38 8.05 -10.34
N LEU A 123 13.16 7.69 -9.94
CA LEU A 123 12.35 6.74 -10.70
C LEU A 123 11.80 7.41 -11.94
N ARG A 124 12.04 6.80 -13.10
CA ARG A 124 11.58 7.26 -14.42
C ARG A 124 10.56 6.29 -14.99
N PRO A 125 9.67 6.72 -15.88
CA PRO A 125 8.70 5.85 -16.56
C PRO A 125 9.40 4.78 -17.41
N MET A 126 9.26 3.49 -17.04
CA MET A 126 9.94 2.39 -17.71
C MET A 126 9.01 1.36 -18.35
N ASN A 127 7.76 1.29 -17.92
CA ASN A 127 6.73 0.42 -18.46
C ASN A 127 5.34 1.04 -18.27
N GLN A 128 4.33 0.49 -18.91
CA GLN A 128 2.96 1.00 -18.89
C GLN A 128 2.35 0.97 -17.48
N GLU A 129 2.60 -0.11 -16.73
CA GLU A 129 2.07 -0.30 -15.39
C GLU A 129 2.75 0.66 -14.41
N GLY A 130 1.95 1.50 -13.76
CA GLY A 130 2.46 2.48 -12.79
C GLY A 130 3.14 3.72 -13.41
N ILE A 131 3.09 3.90 -14.75
CA ILE A 131 3.70 5.05 -15.44
C ILE A 131 3.25 6.39 -14.85
N ALA A 132 1.97 6.53 -14.53
CA ALA A 132 1.40 7.74 -13.96
C ALA A 132 1.93 8.06 -12.54
N LEU A 133 2.50 7.07 -11.84
CA LEU A 133 3.08 7.29 -10.51
C LEU A 133 4.43 7.98 -10.57
N VAL A 134 5.21 7.71 -11.62
CA VAL A 134 6.62 8.08 -11.73
C VAL A 134 6.92 9.07 -12.86
N LYS A 135 5.89 9.53 -13.58
CA LYS A 135 6.05 10.59 -14.60
C LYS A 135 6.63 11.88 -14.00
N ASP A 136 6.14 12.26 -12.84
CA ASP A 136 6.68 13.34 -12.04
C ASP A 136 7.64 12.79 -10.97
N GLU A 137 8.56 13.61 -10.49
CA GLU A 137 9.48 13.20 -9.44
C GLU A 137 8.74 12.95 -8.12
N LEU A 138 8.93 11.75 -7.56
CA LEU A 138 8.30 11.39 -6.30
C LEU A 138 9.01 12.05 -5.11
N PRO A 139 8.26 12.53 -4.11
CA PRO A 139 8.84 13.10 -2.89
C PRO A 139 9.59 12.03 -2.10
N VAL A 140 10.74 12.41 -1.54
CA VAL A 140 11.59 11.54 -0.72
C VAL A 140 11.78 12.13 0.66
N TRP A 141 11.32 11.46 1.70
CA TRP A 141 11.68 11.78 3.07
C TRP A 141 13.15 11.37 3.31
N PRO A 142 14.04 12.33 3.69
CA PRO A 142 15.49 12.13 3.58
C PRO A 142 16.11 11.36 4.75
N HIS A 143 15.34 10.56 5.48
CA HIS A 143 15.77 9.84 6.67
C HIS A 143 15.55 8.33 6.52
N VAL A 144 16.42 7.54 7.18
CA VAL A 144 16.34 6.07 7.24
C VAL A 144 15.66 5.57 8.51
N LYS A 145 15.46 6.44 9.48
CA LYS A 145 14.87 6.10 10.79
C LYS A 145 13.39 5.72 10.68
N THR A 146 12.93 4.94 11.65
CA THR A 146 11.50 4.63 11.85
C THR A 146 10.75 5.88 12.29
N ILE A 147 9.55 6.11 11.75
CA ILE A 147 8.68 7.24 12.13
C ILE A 147 8.02 6.92 13.48
N GLN A 148 8.42 7.62 14.55
CA GLN A 148 8.02 7.30 15.92
C GLN A 148 7.15 8.36 16.61
N ASN A 149 7.09 9.56 16.06
CA ASN A 149 6.39 10.69 16.68
C ASN A 149 5.57 11.50 15.66
N ASP A 150 4.76 12.42 16.19
CA ASP A 150 3.84 13.23 15.39
C ASP A 150 4.56 14.20 14.44
N GLU A 151 5.75 14.69 14.81
CA GLU A 151 6.52 15.61 13.97
C GLU A 151 7.01 14.89 12.70
N GLU A 152 7.62 13.73 12.87
CA GLU A 152 8.07 12.89 11.77
C GLU A 152 6.91 12.42 10.87
N GLY A 153 5.78 12.04 11.47
CA GLY A 153 4.56 11.67 10.74
C GLY A 153 4.03 12.85 9.91
N LYS A 154 4.01 14.06 10.45
CA LYS A 154 3.60 15.29 9.75
C LYS A 154 4.55 15.67 8.62
N GLU A 155 5.86 15.48 8.80
CA GLU A 155 6.84 15.68 7.72
C GLU A 155 6.52 14.79 6.53
N VAL A 156 6.29 13.48 6.77
CA VAL A 156 5.94 12.51 5.73
C VAL A 156 4.60 12.86 5.06
N ALA A 157 3.58 13.20 5.85
CA ALA A 157 2.28 13.60 5.32
C ALA A 157 2.35 14.89 4.49
N THR A 158 3.18 15.84 4.89
CA THR A 158 3.42 17.10 4.16
C THR A 158 4.12 16.84 2.82
N LEU A 159 5.14 15.97 2.81
CA LEU A 159 5.85 15.57 1.60
C LEU A 159 4.92 14.81 0.63
N LEU A 160 4.08 13.91 1.14
CA LEU A 160 3.07 13.22 0.34
C LEU A 160 2.12 14.22 -0.35
N GLY A 161 1.72 15.28 0.34
CA GLY A 161 0.81 16.30 -0.20
C GLY A 161 -0.45 15.70 -0.78
N GLY A 162 -0.82 16.11 -1.99
CA GLY A 162 -1.93 15.54 -2.76
C GLY A 162 -1.59 14.26 -3.54
N GLY A 163 -0.34 13.78 -3.46
CA GLY A 163 0.15 12.61 -4.18
C GLY A 163 -0.35 11.28 -3.63
N LYS A 164 0.01 10.21 -4.33
CA LYS A 164 -0.31 8.83 -3.94
C LYS A 164 0.84 8.13 -3.23
N VAL A 165 2.06 8.61 -3.36
CA VAL A 165 3.26 7.93 -2.89
C VAL A 165 4.26 8.91 -2.30
N VAL A 166 4.89 8.53 -1.20
CA VAL A 166 6.11 9.14 -0.65
C VAL A 166 7.16 8.06 -0.43
N LEU A 167 8.38 8.33 -0.87
CA LEU A 167 9.52 7.45 -0.67
C LEU A 167 10.23 7.79 0.66
N LEU A 168 10.77 6.77 1.33
CA LEU A 168 11.56 6.91 2.56
C LEU A 168 12.96 6.42 2.26
N ARG A 169 13.96 7.31 2.34
CA ARG A 169 15.34 7.00 1.90
C ARG A 169 15.95 5.82 2.65
N GLY A 170 16.33 4.77 1.91
CA GLY A 170 16.96 3.58 2.46
C GLY A 170 16.07 2.79 3.43
N HIS A 171 14.78 3.11 3.50
CA HIS A 171 13.83 2.53 4.44
C HIS A 171 12.71 1.80 3.68
N GLY A 172 11.94 2.52 2.87
CA GLY A 172 10.81 1.94 2.15
C GLY A 172 10.00 2.99 1.39
N ALA A 173 8.69 2.75 1.31
CA ALA A 173 7.74 3.69 0.74
C ALA A 173 6.38 3.60 1.44
N THR A 174 5.59 4.66 1.28
CA THR A 174 4.20 4.69 1.71
C THR A 174 3.32 5.09 0.54
N SER A 175 2.25 4.32 0.32
CA SER A 175 1.23 4.59 -0.69
C SER A 175 -0.13 4.80 -0.06
N THR A 176 -0.99 5.54 -0.76
CA THR A 176 -2.37 5.84 -0.34
C THR A 176 -3.37 5.42 -1.41
N GLY A 177 -4.61 5.18 -1.00
CA GLY A 177 -5.67 4.79 -1.92
C GLY A 177 -7.07 4.95 -1.35
N ASP A 178 -8.06 4.75 -2.23
CA ASP A 178 -9.49 4.74 -1.89
C ASP A 178 -9.95 3.42 -1.26
N SER A 179 -9.08 2.41 -1.26
CA SER A 179 -9.30 1.07 -0.72
C SER A 179 -7.97 0.40 -0.43
N CYS A 180 -7.98 -0.71 0.31
CA CYS A 180 -6.80 -1.56 0.48
C CYS A 180 -6.25 -2.06 -0.88
N GLU A 181 -7.14 -2.42 -1.83
CA GLU A 181 -6.73 -2.76 -3.20
C GLU A 181 -5.91 -1.63 -3.83
N ASP A 182 -6.42 -0.38 -3.80
CA ASP A 182 -5.77 0.75 -4.46
C ASP A 182 -4.38 1.05 -3.86
N SER A 183 -4.26 1.08 -2.53
CA SER A 183 -2.98 1.37 -1.88
C SER A 183 -1.94 0.25 -2.09
N VAL A 184 -2.34 -1.02 -2.03
CA VAL A 184 -1.45 -2.17 -2.25
C VAL A 184 -1.03 -2.28 -3.71
N MET A 185 -1.97 -2.15 -4.67
CA MET A 185 -1.65 -2.19 -6.10
C MET A 185 -0.79 -1.01 -6.53
N THR A 186 -0.99 0.17 -5.94
CA THR A 186 -0.10 1.33 -6.12
C THR A 186 1.33 0.98 -5.69
N MET A 187 1.51 0.31 -4.56
CA MET A 187 2.83 -0.10 -4.07
C MET A 187 3.47 -1.16 -4.97
N LEU A 188 2.70 -2.11 -5.50
CA LEU A 188 3.19 -3.10 -6.47
C LEU A 188 3.69 -2.44 -7.76
N ASN A 189 2.92 -1.51 -8.30
CA ASN A 189 3.32 -0.76 -9.48
C ASN A 189 4.57 0.08 -9.24
N LEU A 190 4.71 0.67 -8.05
CA LEU A 190 5.90 1.41 -7.66
C LEU A 190 7.14 0.51 -7.63
N GLU A 191 7.04 -0.67 -7.00
CA GLU A 191 8.15 -1.62 -6.93
C GLU A 191 8.54 -2.14 -8.31
N GLU A 192 7.58 -2.39 -9.20
CA GLU A 192 7.89 -2.81 -10.58
C GLU A 192 8.59 -1.70 -11.36
N GLN A 193 8.15 -0.44 -11.26
CA GLN A 193 8.86 0.71 -11.85
C GLN A 193 10.29 0.82 -11.28
N ALA A 194 10.46 0.69 -9.97
CA ALA A 194 11.77 0.75 -9.33
C ALA A 194 12.70 -0.38 -9.80
N LYS A 195 12.17 -1.59 -9.95
CA LYS A 195 12.89 -2.75 -10.46
C LYS A 195 13.37 -2.55 -11.90
N MET A 196 12.50 -2.03 -12.77
CA MET A 196 12.87 -1.71 -14.16
C MET A 196 13.95 -0.63 -14.20
N ASN A 197 13.84 0.44 -13.42
CA ASN A 197 14.86 1.47 -13.29
C ASN A 197 16.19 0.89 -12.81
N TYR A 198 16.18 0.02 -11.80
CA TYR A 198 17.39 -0.62 -11.29
C TYR A 198 18.08 -1.48 -12.34
N TYR A 199 17.35 -2.24 -13.14
CA TYR A 199 17.91 -3.04 -14.22
C TYR A 199 18.51 -2.17 -15.32
N ALA A 200 17.84 -1.10 -15.73
CA ALA A 200 18.35 -0.15 -16.72
C ALA A 200 19.64 0.53 -16.20
N LEU A 201 19.61 1.03 -14.95
CA LEU A 201 20.77 1.61 -14.27
C LEU A 201 21.94 0.64 -14.24
N SER A 202 21.68 -0.63 -13.94
CA SER A 202 22.73 -1.66 -13.85
C SER A 202 23.31 -2.04 -15.21
N ALA A 203 22.52 -1.96 -16.27
CA ALA A 203 22.93 -2.35 -17.62
C ALA A 203 23.68 -1.24 -18.36
N VAL A 204 23.24 0.01 -18.25
CA VAL A 204 23.76 1.13 -19.08
C VAL A 204 24.09 2.40 -18.30
N GLY A 205 23.88 2.41 -16.99
CA GLY A 205 24.23 3.56 -16.13
C GLY A 205 23.07 4.51 -15.86
N PRO A 206 23.34 5.64 -15.16
CA PRO A 206 22.30 6.55 -14.66
C PRO A 206 21.57 7.35 -15.74
N ASP A 207 22.17 7.48 -16.92
CA ASP A 207 21.61 8.25 -18.06
C ASP A 207 20.80 7.35 -19.02
N HIS A 208 20.25 6.23 -18.51
CA HIS A 208 19.44 5.33 -19.32
C HIS A 208 18.18 6.02 -19.87
N ASP A 209 17.73 5.54 -21.03
CA ASP A 209 16.49 5.97 -21.66
C ASP A 209 15.27 5.60 -20.81
N TYR A 210 14.17 6.29 -21.03
CA TYR A 210 12.87 6.08 -20.39
C TYR A 210 11.76 6.49 -21.36
N ILE A 211 10.50 6.20 -21.03
CA ILE A 211 9.35 6.54 -21.87
C ILE A 211 9.12 8.05 -21.83
N GLU A 212 9.15 8.70 -22.97
CA GLU A 212 9.03 10.15 -23.13
C GLU A 212 7.59 10.63 -22.83
N ASP A 213 7.48 11.90 -22.44
CA ASP A 213 6.21 12.52 -22.05
C ASP A 213 5.14 12.46 -23.16
N GLU A 214 5.55 12.54 -24.43
CA GLU A 214 4.64 12.46 -25.58
C GLU A 214 3.93 11.10 -25.65
N LEU A 215 4.65 10.00 -25.40
CA LEU A 215 4.06 8.64 -25.36
C LEU A 215 3.18 8.44 -24.14
N ILE A 216 3.54 9.06 -23.00
CA ILE A 216 2.70 9.02 -21.80
C ILE A 216 1.38 9.75 -22.06
N LEU A 217 1.43 10.94 -22.69
CA LEU A 217 0.25 11.70 -23.07
C LEU A 217 -0.60 10.94 -24.09
N GLU A 218 0.01 10.34 -25.10
CA GLU A 218 -0.72 9.50 -26.07
C GLU A 218 -1.50 8.37 -25.35
N MET A 219 -0.92 7.77 -24.33
CA MET A 219 -1.57 6.71 -23.56
C MET A 219 -2.69 7.25 -22.67
N THR A 220 -2.48 8.40 -22.00
CA THR A 220 -3.42 8.95 -21.00
C THR A 220 -4.57 9.73 -21.61
N ASP A 221 -4.40 10.28 -22.83
CA ASP A 221 -5.42 11.06 -23.55
C ASP A 221 -6.47 10.19 -24.26
N ARG A 222 -6.40 8.88 -24.10
CA ARG A 222 -7.37 7.94 -24.66
C ARG A 222 -8.56 7.72 -23.72
N THR A 223 -9.69 7.35 -24.30
CA THR A 223 -10.83 6.85 -23.55
C THR A 223 -10.37 5.62 -22.71
N PRO A 224 -10.60 5.63 -21.40
CA PRO A 224 -10.27 4.49 -20.57
C PRO A 224 -10.85 3.18 -21.12
N ILE A 225 -10.05 2.12 -21.17
CA ILE A 225 -10.46 0.83 -21.80
C ILE A 225 -11.80 0.34 -21.27
N LEU A 226 -12.06 0.49 -19.95
CA LEU A 226 -13.30 0.05 -19.33
C LEU A 226 -14.52 0.89 -19.72
N GLU A 227 -14.30 2.08 -20.31
CA GLU A 227 -15.37 2.94 -20.81
C GLU A 227 -15.68 2.70 -22.29
N LEU A 228 -14.85 1.90 -22.99
CA LEU A 228 -15.14 1.49 -24.37
C LEU A 228 -16.43 0.71 -24.45
N PRO A 229 -17.31 0.94 -25.45
CA PRO A 229 -18.66 0.40 -25.50
C PRO A 229 -18.75 -1.13 -25.39
N HIS A 230 -17.76 -1.84 -25.89
CA HIS A 230 -17.74 -3.30 -25.83
C HIS A 230 -17.37 -3.82 -24.43
N PHE A 231 -16.53 -3.11 -23.66
CA PHE A 231 -16.25 -3.48 -22.27
C PHE A 231 -17.38 -3.03 -21.33
N ALA A 232 -17.93 -1.84 -21.51
CA ALA A 232 -19.03 -1.35 -20.69
C ALA A 232 -20.26 -2.28 -20.71
N LYS A 233 -20.47 -3.04 -21.80
CA LYS A 233 -21.58 -3.99 -21.93
C LYS A 233 -21.40 -5.30 -21.16
N ILE A 234 -20.16 -5.74 -20.96
CA ILE A 234 -19.85 -7.03 -20.33
C ILE A 234 -19.51 -6.92 -18.86
N LEU A 235 -19.23 -5.71 -18.37
CA LEU A 235 -18.93 -5.49 -16.97
C LEU A 235 -20.23 -5.50 -16.16
N PRO A 236 -20.29 -6.27 -15.05
CA PRO A 236 -21.43 -6.21 -14.14
C PRO A 236 -21.66 -4.79 -13.63
N SER A 237 -22.90 -4.40 -13.45
CA SER A 237 -23.24 -3.09 -12.88
C SER A 237 -22.59 -2.92 -11.53
N GLY A 238 -21.83 -1.81 -11.37
CA GLY A 238 -21.10 -1.50 -10.14
C GLY A 238 -19.73 -2.20 -9.99
N TRP A 239 -19.38 -3.13 -10.89
CA TRP A 239 -18.07 -3.75 -10.87
C TRP A 239 -17.07 -2.97 -11.73
N ARG A 240 -16.01 -2.47 -11.10
CA ARG A 240 -14.92 -1.77 -11.77
C ARG A 240 -13.58 -2.34 -11.29
N PRO A 241 -13.08 -3.40 -11.93
CA PRO A 241 -11.76 -3.90 -11.58
C PRO A 241 -10.73 -2.85 -11.97
N ARG A 242 -9.94 -2.41 -11.03
CA ARG A 242 -8.88 -1.42 -11.30
C ARG A 242 -7.75 -2.02 -12.12
N VAL A 243 -7.48 -3.30 -11.94
CA VAL A 243 -6.36 -4.01 -12.58
C VAL A 243 -6.82 -5.40 -13.09
N GLY A 244 -7.91 -5.44 -13.88
CA GLY A 244 -8.33 -6.66 -14.58
C GLY A 244 -8.61 -7.88 -13.69
N GLY A 245 -8.96 -7.70 -12.42
CA GLY A 245 -9.25 -8.80 -11.49
C GLY A 245 -8.01 -9.36 -10.78
N VAL A 246 -6.86 -8.73 -10.87
CA VAL A 246 -5.62 -9.16 -10.21
C VAL A 246 -5.77 -9.16 -8.68
N TRP A 247 -6.47 -8.18 -8.12
CA TRP A 247 -6.76 -8.15 -6.69
C TRP A 247 -7.55 -9.38 -6.23
N GLN A 248 -8.60 -9.75 -6.96
CA GLN A 248 -9.40 -10.94 -6.69
C GLN A 248 -8.58 -12.23 -6.81
N TYR A 249 -7.65 -12.29 -7.75
CA TYR A 249 -6.71 -13.40 -7.86
C TYR A 249 -5.86 -13.54 -6.60
N TYR A 250 -5.20 -12.48 -6.15
CA TYR A 250 -4.39 -12.50 -4.95
C TYR A 250 -5.21 -12.75 -3.69
N THR A 251 -6.39 -12.12 -3.57
CA THR A 251 -7.32 -12.40 -2.46
C THR A 251 -7.64 -13.88 -2.36
N ARG A 252 -8.01 -14.52 -3.46
CA ARG A 252 -8.28 -15.96 -3.48
C ARG A 252 -7.04 -16.79 -3.12
N LYS A 253 -5.88 -16.40 -3.61
CA LYS A 253 -4.64 -17.09 -3.34
C LYS A 253 -4.30 -17.08 -1.86
N VAL A 254 -4.34 -15.93 -1.19
CA VAL A 254 -4.03 -15.83 0.24
C VAL A 254 -5.11 -16.43 1.15
N LEU A 255 -6.34 -16.57 0.67
CA LEU A 255 -7.42 -17.24 1.40
C LEU A 255 -7.34 -18.77 1.32
N ASN A 256 -6.82 -19.31 0.21
CA ASN A 256 -6.78 -20.73 -0.06
C ASN A 256 -5.41 -21.38 0.13
N ASP A 257 -4.40 -20.62 0.56
CA ASP A 257 -3.07 -21.17 0.82
C ASP A 257 -3.09 -22.02 2.11
N PRO A 258 -3.02 -23.35 2.02
CA PRO A 258 -3.06 -24.22 3.21
C PRO A 258 -1.72 -24.26 3.94
N SER A 259 -0.64 -23.74 3.34
CA SER A 259 0.73 -23.98 3.82
C SER A 259 1.20 -22.99 4.85
N ALA A 260 0.58 -21.82 4.98
CA ALA A 260 1.24 -20.71 5.64
C ALA A 260 0.41 -19.98 6.69
N ALA A 261 -0.90 -19.98 6.62
CA ALA A 261 -1.70 -19.20 7.55
C ALA A 261 -3.09 -19.82 7.81
N PRO A 262 -3.63 -19.64 9.00
CA PRO A 262 -5.02 -20.03 9.27
C PRO A 262 -5.98 -19.37 8.26
N PRO A 263 -7.09 -20.03 7.88
CA PRO A 263 -8.08 -19.44 7.01
C PRO A 263 -8.62 -18.12 7.59
N ILE A 264 -8.80 -17.13 6.72
CA ILE A 264 -9.55 -15.92 7.06
C ILE A 264 -11.00 -16.16 6.67
N ASN A 265 -11.90 -16.08 7.64
CA ASN A 265 -13.32 -16.18 7.41
C ASN A 265 -13.91 -14.77 7.24
N ARG A 266 -14.70 -14.56 6.19
CA ARG A 266 -15.43 -13.31 6.04
C ARG A 266 -16.53 -13.25 7.12
N PRO A 267 -16.70 -12.11 7.82
CA PRO A 267 -17.82 -11.93 8.73
C PRO A 267 -19.16 -12.16 8.01
N SER A 268 -20.06 -12.91 8.65
CA SER A 268 -21.38 -13.28 8.10
C SER A 268 -22.38 -12.14 8.17
#